data_223f9c773fd4498c37892dc3a9a99c63
#
_entry.id   223f9c773fd4498c37892dc3a9a99c63
#
_cell.length_a   1.000
_cell.length_b   1.000
_cell.length_c   1.000
_cell.angle_alpha   90.00
_cell.angle_beta   90.00
_cell.angle_gamma   90.00
#
_symmetry.space_group_name_H-M   'P 1'
#
loop_
_entity.id
_entity.type
_entity.pdbx_description
1 polymer ?
#
loop_
_entity_poly.entity_id
_entity_poly.type
_entity_poly.pdbx_seq_one_letter_code
_entity_poly.pdbx_strand_id
1 'polypeptide(L)'
;MNGFTAAVELHSGAGEKGCFVESVCLAAAMIDGMLRIGLILQHQIHTRSDELLEELLYQSDEDKIVSERAIYQRALDAEVIDQETFDLLQGLYNKRNRVVHRYIISEITTQELLLTAIEFDSMVRRVSQAIGRIEARQIELDIGMTKQSETHTTIENLMKMSERKHGGKDLAKKLRQEAT
;
A
#
# COMPACT_ATOMS: atom_id res chain seq x y z
N MET A 1 -9.98 4.46 0.56
CA MET A 1 -10.02 3.60 -0.64
C MET A 1 -9.52 4.30 -1.90
N ASN A 2 -9.95 5.53 -2.24
CA ASN A 2 -9.53 6.23 -3.48
C ASN A 2 -8.01 6.30 -3.68
N GLY A 3 -7.25 6.53 -2.60
CA GLY A 3 -5.78 6.60 -2.65
C GLY A 3 -5.11 5.29 -3.01
N PHE A 4 -5.64 4.16 -2.53
CA PHE A 4 -5.07 2.84 -2.82
C PHE A 4 -5.28 2.44 -4.28
N THR A 5 -6.50 2.61 -4.82
CA THR A 5 -6.79 2.32 -6.23
C THR A 5 -5.90 3.13 -7.17
N ALA A 6 -5.72 4.40 -6.83
CA ALA A 6 -4.83 5.28 -7.57
C ALA A 6 -3.36 4.85 -7.50
N ALA A 7 -2.89 4.40 -6.34
CA ALA A 7 -1.52 3.88 -6.19
C ALA A 7 -1.30 2.61 -7.04
N VAL A 8 -2.29 1.71 -7.12
CA VAL A 8 -2.23 0.51 -7.97
C VAL A 8 -2.08 0.89 -9.45
N GLU A 9 -2.87 1.86 -9.95
CA GLU A 9 -2.80 2.29 -11.35
C GLU A 9 -1.45 2.93 -11.67
N LEU A 10 -0.96 3.83 -10.79
CA LEU A 10 0.35 4.46 -10.95
C LEU A 10 1.49 3.45 -10.90
N HIS A 11 1.41 2.49 -9.98
CA HIS A 11 2.41 1.44 -9.83
C HIS A 11 2.52 0.57 -11.09
N SER A 12 1.38 0.13 -11.65
CA SER A 12 1.34 -0.60 -12.91
C SER A 12 1.97 0.22 -14.04
N GLY A 13 1.57 1.49 -14.18
CA GLY A 13 2.12 2.39 -15.20
C GLY A 13 3.62 2.67 -15.03
N ALA A 14 4.12 2.74 -13.81
CA ALA A 14 5.56 2.90 -13.53
C ALA A 14 6.35 1.67 -13.97
N GLY A 15 5.87 0.48 -13.64
CA GLY A 15 6.49 -0.79 -14.06
C GLY A 15 6.58 -0.93 -15.58
N GLU A 16 5.48 -0.68 -16.30
CA GLU A 16 5.42 -0.74 -17.76
C GLU A 16 6.38 0.23 -18.46
N LYS A 17 6.63 1.40 -17.85
CA LYS A 17 7.54 2.44 -18.40
C LYS A 17 8.98 2.28 -17.95
N GLY A 18 9.31 1.29 -17.13
CA GLY A 18 10.64 1.11 -16.57
C GLY A 18 11.04 2.14 -15.50
N CYS A 19 10.06 2.83 -14.90
CA CYS A 19 10.25 3.78 -13.80
C CYS A 19 10.39 3.04 -12.46
N PHE A 20 11.45 2.24 -12.30
CA PHE A 20 11.58 1.31 -11.18
C PHE A 20 11.71 1.98 -9.82
N VAL A 21 12.32 3.17 -9.72
CA VAL A 21 12.38 3.94 -8.45
C VAL A 21 10.97 4.31 -7.99
N GLU A 22 10.15 4.82 -8.91
CA GLU A 22 8.75 5.15 -8.66
C GLU A 22 7.94 3.91 -8.28
N SER A 23 8.13 2.80 -9.00
CA SER A 23 7.50 1.51 -8.71
C SER A 23 7.81 1.05 -7.29
N VAL A 24 9.07 1.08 -6.84
CA VAL A 24 9.48 0.72 -5.47
C VAL A 24 8.82 1.62 -4.43
N CYS A 25 8.77 2.94 -4.67
CA CYS A 25 8.14 3.88 -3.73
C CYS A 25 6.63 3.64 -3.59
N LEU A 26 5.95 3.44 -4.72
CA LEU A 26 4.50 3.18 -4.74
C LEU A 26 4.16 1.84 -4.09
N ALA A 27 4.93 0.79 -4.37
CA ALA A 27 4.74 -0.51 -3.74
C ALA A 27 4.95 -0.46 -2.22
N ALA A 28 5.96 0.28 -1.73
CA ALA A 28 6.17 0.50 -0.31
C ALA A 28 4.98 1.22 0.35
N ALA A 29 4.45 2.27 -0.28
CA ALA A 29 3.27 2.98 0.20
C ALA A 29 2.00 2.10 0.20
N MET A 30 1.84 1.23 -0.81
CA MET A 30 0.73 0.26 -0.87
C MET A 30 0.83 -0.75 0.26
N ILE A 31 2.02 -1.27 0.55
CA ILE A 31 2.25 -2.21 1.66
C ILE A 31 1.91 -1.55 2.99
N ASP A 32 2.41 -0.34 3.27
CA ASP A 32 2.08 0.40 4.50
C ASP A 32 0.57 0.59 4.65
N GLY A 33 -0.12 1.03 3.59
CA GLY A 33 -1.57 1.20 3.59
C GLY A 33 -2.33 -0.11 3.86
N MET A 34 -1.92 -1.22 3.22
CA MET A 34 -2.52 -2.54 3.44
C MET A 34 -2.32 -3.02 4.89
N LEU A 35 -1.13 -2.86 5.45
CA LEU A 35 -0.86 -3.26 6.83
C LEU A 35 -1.69 -2.46 7.83
N ARG A 36 -1.90 -1.16 7.60
CA ARG A 36 -2.80 -0.33 8.43
C ARG A 36 -4.24 -0.84 8.37
N ILE A 37 -4.75 -1.17 7.18
CA ILE A 37 -6.06 -1.80 7.03
C ILE A 37 -6.11 -3.14 7.77
N GLY A 38 -5.09 -4.00 7.61
CA GLY A 38 -5.02 -5.27 8.31
C GLY A 38 -5.06 -5.13 9.83
N LEU A 39 -4.38 -4.12 10.38
CA LEU A 39 -4.43 -3.81 11.82
C LEU A 39 -5.84 -3.44 12.29
N ILE A 40 -6.58 -2.64 11.50
CA ILE A 40 -7.97 -2.28 11.79
C ILE A 40 -8.86 -3.53 11.77
N LEU A 41 -8.75 -4.33 10.70
CA LEU A 41 -9.54 -5.55 10.55
C LEU A 41 -9.30 -6.54 11.70
N GLN A 42 -8.04 -6.72 12.08
CA GLN A 42 -7.65 -7.61 13.17
C GLN A 42 -8.12 -7.08 14.53
N HIS A 43 -8.03 -5.75 14.76
CA HIS A 43 -8.59 -5.11 15.95
C HIS A 43 -10.10 -5.38 16.07
N GLN A 44 -10.85 -5.20 14.99
CA GLN A 44 -12.28 -5.44 14.96
C GLN A 44 -12.64 -6.90 15.28
N ILE A 45 -11.84 -7.88 14.81
CA ILE A 45 -12.03 -9.29 15.17
C ILE A 45 -11.81 -9.51 16.67
N HIS A 46 -10.71 -8.96 17.22
CA HIS A 46 -10.36 -9.14 18.63
C HIS A 46 -11.37 -8.50 19.58
N THR A 47 -11.81 -7.28 19.27
CA THR A 47 -12.77 -6.54 20.12
C THR A 47 -14.22 -6.89 19.84
N ARG A 48 -14.50 -7.65 18.78
CA ARG A 48 -15.84 -7.94 18.28
C ARG A 48 -16.67 -6.67 18.06
N SER A 49 -16.05 -5.63 17.52
CA SER A 49 -16.67 -4.34 17.29
C SER A 49 -16.45 -3.87 15.85
N ASP A 50 -17.19 -2.84 15.43
CA ASP A 50 -17.01 -2.17 14.14
C ASP A 50 -16.14 -0.90 14.30
N GLU A 51 -15.42 -0.75 15.42
CA GLU A 51 -14.59 0.40 15.73
C GLU A 51 -13.47 0.58 14.70
N LEU A 52 -13.29 1.80 14.24
CA LEU A 52 -12.22 2.18 13.34
C LEU A 52 -11.09 2.86 14.13
N LEU A 53 -9.86 2.42 13.92
CA LEU A 53 -8.67 3.08 14.47
C LEU A 53 -8.31 4.24 13.53
N GLU A 54 -8.90 5.41 13.79
CA GLU A 54 -8.78 6.59 12.91
C GLU A 54 -7.32 7.02 12.71
N GLU A 55 -6.49 6.87 13.73
CA GLU A 55 -5.05 7.18 13.67
C GLU A 55 -4.26 6.33 12.67
N LEU A 56 -4.82 5.18 12.23
CA LEU A 56 -4.24 4.34 11.18
C LEU A 56 -4.73 4.73 9.78
N LEU A 57 -5.89 5.39 9.68
CA LEU A 57 -6.51 5.77 8.41
C LEU A 57 -6.10 7.15 7.94
N TYR A 58 -5.91 8.06 8.88
CA TYR A 58 -5.62 9.46 8.59
C TYR A 58 -4.51 9.97 9.50
N GLN A 59 -3.56 10.67 8.92
CA GLN A 59 -2.54 11.44 9.62
C GLN A 59 -2.53 12.86 9.03
N SER A 60 -2.72 13.87 9.89
CA SER A 60 -2.53 15.26 9.52
C SER A 60 -1.05 15.62 9.54
N ASP A 61 -0.70 16.78 9.00
CA ASP A 61 0.69 17.29 9.04
C ASP A 61 1.18 17.57 10.46
N GLU A 62 0.25 17.73 11.42
CA GLU A 62 0.54 18.01 12.84
C GLU A 62 0.67 16.73 13.67
N ASP A 63 0.25 15.59 13.14
CA ASP A 63 0.28 14.31 13.87
C ASP A 63 1.69 13.73 13.92
N LYS A 64 1.99 13.03 15.02
CA LYS A 64 3.23 12.29 15.13
C LYS A 64 3.29 11.19 14.07
N ILE A 65 4.24 11.29 13.16
CA ILE A 65 4.45 10.31 12.09
C ILE A 65 4.74 8.94 12.70
N VAL A 66 3.91 7.97 12.38
CA VAL A 66 4.17 6.55 12.67
C VAL A 66 5.05 5.99 11.57
N SER A 67 6.27 5.58 11.90
CA SER A 67 7.21 5.05 10.91
C SER A 67 6.72 3.71 10.33
N GLU A 68 7.08 3.43 9.07
CA GLU A 68 6.79 2.13 8.43
C GLU A 68 7.24 0.94 9.30
N ARG A 69 8.43 1.02 9.90
CA ARG A 69 8.94 -0.04 10.79
C ARG A 69 8.06 -0.25 12.02
N ALA A 70 7.47 0.81 12.56
CA ALA A 70 6.52 0.69 13.67
C ALA A 70 5.22 0.02 13.21
N ILE A 71 4.76 0.29 11.97
CA ILE A 71 3.61 -0.41 11.38
C ILE A 71 3.93 -1.89 11.16
N TYR A 72 5.13 -2.24 10.65
CA TYR A 72 5.55 -3.63 10.48
C TYR A 72 5.54 -4.40 11.81
N GLN A 73 6.09 -3.79 12.89
CA GLN A 73 6.10 -4.41 14.21
C GLN A 73 4.69 -4.60 14.74
N ARG A 74 3.82 -3.57 14.66
CA ARG A 74 2.43 -3.69 15.08
C ARG A 74 1.68 -4.79 14.29
N ALA A 75 1.95 -4.91 12.98
CA ALA A 75 1.33 -5.92 12.14
C ALA A 75 1.77 -7.35 12.52
N LEU A 76 3.03 -7.54 12.92
CA LEU A 76 3.52 -8.80 13.48
C LEU A 76 2.86 -9.10 14.83
N ASP A 77 2.88 -8.12 15.76
CA ASP A 77 2.33 -8.28 17.12
C ASP A 77 0.81 -8.58 17.11
N ALA A 78 0.09 -8.04 16.12
CA ALA A 78 -1.33 -8.28 15.91
C ALA A 78 -1.64 -9.49 15.01
N GLU A 79 -0.64 -10.29 14.63
CA GLU A 79 -0.79 -11.48 13.77
C GLU A 79 -1.41 -11.18 12.38
N VAL A 80 -1.26 -9.95 11.91
CA VAL A 80 -1.62 -9.57 10.52
C VAL A 80 -0.67 -10.22 9.52
N ILE A 81 0.61 -10.30 9.90
CA ILE A 81 1.68 -10.95 9.14
C ILE A 81 2.46 -11.92 10.04
N ASP A 82 3.11 -12.89 9.42
CA ASP A 82 4.02 -13.82 10.09
C ASP A 82 5.44 -13.25 10.21
N GLN A 83 6.29 -13.93 11.01
CA GLN A 83 7.68 -13.53 11.24
C GLN A 83 8.49 -13.49 9.94
N GLU A 84 8.27 -14.44 9.02
CA GLU A 84 8.97 -14.46 7.74
C GLU A 84 8.65 -13.22 6.91
N THR A 85 7.37 -12.83 6.84
CA THR A 85 6.93 -11.61 6.13
C THR A 85 7.54 -10.36 6.77
N PHE A 86 7.57 -10.30 8.10
CA PHE A 86 8.19 -9.19 8.84
C PHE A 86 9.67 -9.06 8.51
N ASP A 87 10.44 -10.15 8.54
CA ASP A 87 11.88 -10.14 8.25
C ASP A 87 12.17 -9.69 6.80
N LEU A 88 11.36 -10.16 5.84
CA LEU A 88 11.43 -9.73 4.45
C LEU A 88 11.12 -8.22 4.30
N LEU A 89 10.09 -7.71 4.99
CA LEU A 89 9.75 -6.28 4.99
C LEU A 89 10.86 -5.41 5.55
N GLN A 90 11.54 -5.85 6.62
CA GLN A 90 12.72 -5.15 7.15
C GLN A 90 13.85 -5.06 6.11
N GLY A 91 14.07 -6.14 5.37
CA GLY A 91 15.03 -6.18 4.25
C GLY A 91 14.66 -5.21 3.13
N LEU A 92 13.40 -5.23 2.71
CA LEU A 92 12.87 -4.35 1.65
C LEU A 92 12.91 -2.87 2.06
N TYR A 93 12.62 -2.55 3.32
CA TYR A 93 12.77 -1.19 3.85
C TYR A 93 14.18 -0.63 3.64
N ASN A 94 15.20 -1.45 3.94
CA ASN A 94 16.59 -1.05 3.74
C ASN A 94 16.94 -0.88 2.23
N LYS A 95 16.45 -1.78 1.37
CA LYS A 95 16.61 -1.69 -0.09
C LYS A 95 15.95 -0.41 -0.63
N ARG A 96 14.70 -0.11 -0.24
CA ARG A 96 14.01 1.10 -0.65
C ARG A 96 14.78 2.36 -0.23
N ASN A 97 15.24 2.44 1.02
CA ASN A 97 16.00 3.60 1.48
C ASN A 97 17.31 3.77 0.67
N ARG A 98 17.99 2.68 0.32
CA ARG A 98 19.15 2.73 -0.54
C ARG A 98 18.78 3.27 -1.94
N VAL A 99 17.68 2.79 -2.53
CA VAL A 99 17.19 3.27 -3.83
C VAL A 99 16.83 4.75 -3.78
N VAL A 100 16.02 5.18 -2.81
CA VAL A 100 15.52 6.56 -2.75
C VAL A 100 16.61 7.57 -2.43
N HIS A 101 17.54 7.25 -1.51
CA HIS A 101 18.49 8.22 -0.99
C HIS A 101 19.88 8.11 -1.60
N ARG A 102 20.22 7.01 -2.27
CA ARG A 102 21.58 6.74 -2.73
C ARG A 102 21.69 6.37 -4.20
N TYR A 103 20.61 6.32 -4.96
CA TYR A 103 20.65 5.89 -6.35
C TYR A 103 21.68 6.66 -7.18
N ILE A 104 21.71 7.99 -7.05
CA ILE A 104 22.61 8.86 -7.85
C ILE A 104 24.08 8.76 -7.40
N ILE A 105 24.33 8.43 -6.14
CA ILE A 105 25.66 8.44 -5.51
C ILE A 105 26.21 7.05 -5.20
N SER A 106 25.58 6.01 -5.72
CA SER A 106 25.98 4.60 -5.50
C SER A 106 26.08 3.85 -6.82
N GLU A 107 26.67 2.67 -6.77
CA GLU A 107 26.82 1.77 -7.92
C GLU A 107 25.57 0.93 -8.22
N ILE A 108 24.39 1.38 -7.76
CA ILE A 108 23.11 0.67 -8.03
C ILE A 108 22.85 0.68 -9.52
N THR A 109 22.75 -0.51 -10.10
CA THR A 109 22.42 -0.69 -11.52
C THR A 109 20.91 -0.68 -11.76
N THR A 110 20.48 -0.41 -12.99
CA THR A 110 19.07 -0.55 -13.39
C THR A 110 18.55 -1.98 -13.20
N GLN A 111 19.42 -2.99 -13.37
CA GLN A 111 19.07 -4.37 -13.11
C GLN A 111 18.76 -4.63 -11.63
N GLU A 112 19.57 -4.10 -10.71
CA GLU A 112 19.30 -4.19 -9.27
C GLU A 112 18.00 -3.48 -8.87
N LEU A 113 17.70 -2.34 -9.51
CA LEU A 113 16.42 -1.66 -9.32
C LEU A 113 15.24 -2.50 -9.77
N LEU A 114 15.33 -3.10 -10.96
CA LEU A 114 14.29 -4.01 -11.47
C LEU A 114 14.07 -5.19 -10.53
N LEU A 115 15.14 -5.84 -10.07
CA LEU A 115 15.04 -6.95 -9.13
C LEU A 115 14.39 -6.51 -7.80
N THR A 116 14.76 -5.32 -7.31
CA THR A 116 14.14 -4.75 -6.11
C THR A 116 12.64 -4.47 -6.33
N ALA A 117 12.24 -3.93 -7.48
CA ALA A 117 10.83 -3.72 -7.83
C ALA A 117 10.04 -5.05 -7.86
N ILE A 118 10.62 -6.11 -8.46
CA ILE A 118 10.01 -7.45 -8.48
C ILE A 118 9.84 -8.02 -7.07
N GLU A 119 10.80 -7.82 -6.17
CA GLU A 119 10.67 -8.25 -4.77
C GLU A 119 9.53 -7.49 -4.07
N PHE A 120 9.39 -6.19 -4.32
CA PHE A 120 8.28 -5.39 -3.80
C PHE A 120 6.94 -5.86 -4.34
N ASP A 121 6.82 -6.18 -5.64
CA ASP A 121 5.61 -6.76 -6.24
C ASP A 121 5.21 -8.07 -5.57
N SER A 122 6.18 -8.91 -5.29
CA SER A 122 5.95 -10.18 -4.60
C SER A 122 5.45 -9.95 -3.18
N MET A 123 5.98 -8.93 -2.50
CA MET A 123 5.56 -8.57 -1.16
C MET A 123 4.16 -7.94 -1.14
N VAL A 124 3.82 -7.08 -2.10
CA VAL A 124 2.45 -6.54 -2.26
C VAL A 124 1.44 -7.69 -2.36
N ARG A 125 1.73 -8.70 -3.19
CA ARG A 125 0.86 -9.88 -3.31
C ARG A 125 0.77 -10.66 -2.00
N ARG A 126 1.89 -10.89 -1.31
CA ARG A 126 1.93 -11.64 -0.04
C ARG A 126 1.11 -10.94 1.04
N VAL A 127 1.28 -9.62 1.20
CA VAL A 127 0.51 -8.82 2.17
C VAL A 127 -0.97 -8.78 1.79
N SER A 128 -1.31 -8.58 0.52
CA SER A 128 -2.70 -8.62 0.04
C SER A 128 -3.40 -9.95 0.37
N GLN A 129 -2.71 -11.08 0.20
CA GLN A 129 -3.25 -12.39 0.57
C GLN A 129 -3.45 -12.53 2.10
N ALA A 130 -2.55 -11.95 2.91
CA ALA A 130 -2.72 -11.94 4.36
C ALA A 130 -3.96 -11.14 4.77
N ILE A 131 -4.16 -9.95 4.20
CA ILE A 131 -5.35 -9.13 4.43
C ILE A 131 -6.62 -9.86 3.99
N GLY A 132 -6.62 -10.46 2.80
CA GLY A 132 -7.77 -11.23 2.29
C GLY A 132 -8.20 -12.37 3.22
N ARG A 133 -7.25 -13.01 3.92
CA ARG A 133 -7.60 -14.01 4.96
C ARG A 133 -8.31 -13.40 6.17
N ILE A 134 -7.88 -12.20 6.59
CA ILE A 134 -8.52 -11.49 7.71
C ILE A 134 -9.92 -11.01 7.32
N GLU A 135 -10.08 -10.47 6.09
CA GLU A 135 -11.38 -10.09 5.53
C GLU A 135 -12.35 -11.28 5.48
N ALA A 136 -11.91 -12.43 4.97
CA ALA A 136 -12.71 -13.66 4.97
C ALA A 136 -13.14 -14.04 6.39
N ARG A 137 -12.24 -13.89 7.37
CA ARG A 137 -12.57 -14.17 8.77
C ARG A 137 -13.58 -13.20 9.35
N GLN A 138 -13.55 -11.92 9.00
CA GLN A 138 -14.58 -10.94 9.40
C GLN A 138 -15.96 -11.32 8.84
N ILE A 139 -16.02 -11.73 7.57
CA ILE A 139 -17.24 -12.18 6.90
C ILE A 139 -17.80 -13.41 7.61
N GLU A 140 -16.99 -14.43 7.92
CA GLU A 140 -17.40 -15.64 8.63
C GLU A 140 -17.97 -15.33 10.03
N LEU A 141 -17.42 -14.33 10.71
CA LEU A 141 -17.82 -13.95 12.07
C LEU A 141 -18.96 -12.93 12.09
N ASP A 142 -19.36 -12.40 10.93
CA ASP A 142 -20.32 -11.28 10.79
C ASP A 142 -19.92 -10.06 11.62
N ILE A 143 -18.62 -9.71 11.60
CA ILE A 143 -18.02 -8.63 12.39
C ILE A 143 -17.24 -7.69 11.48
N GLY A 144 -17.14 -6.43 11.89
CA GLY A 144 -16.24 -5.46 11.30
C GLY A 144 -16.73 -4.86 9.99
N MET A 145 -15.83 -4.13 9.34
CA MET A 145 -16.18 -3.30 8.18
C MET A 145 -16.41 -4.10 6.89
N THR A 146 -16.02 -5.36 6.83
CA THR A 146 -16.17 -6.21 5.62
C THR A 146 -17.43 -7.07 5.64
N LYS A 147 -18.13 -7.20 6.78
CA LYS A 147 -19.33 -8.02 6.92
C LYS A 147 -20.47 -7.67 5.96
N GLN A 148 -20.54 -6.41 5.48
CA GLN A 148 -21.59 -5.91 4.59
C GLN A 148 -21.07 -5.65 3.17
N SER A 149 -19.95 -6.22 2.77
CA SER A 149 -19.34 -5.98 1.46
C SER A 149 -20.11 -6.71 0.34
N GLU A 150 -21.43 -6.47 0.23
CA GLU A 150 -22.22 -6.83 -0.96
C GLU A 150 -21.97 -5.87 -2.16
N THR A 151 -21.19 -4.82 -1.96
CA THR A 151 -20.93 -3.85 -3.01
C THR A 151 -19.83 -4.40 -3.93
N HIS A 152 -20.24 -5.10 -4.98
CA HIS A 152 -19.39 -5.35 -6.13
C HIS A 152 -18.95 -3.99 -6.71
N THR A 153 -17.82 -3.48 -6.25
CA THR A 153 -17.22 -2.29 -6.83
C THR A 153 -16.77 -2.65 -8.23
N THR A 154 -17.50 -2.20 -9.24
CA THR A 154 -17.15 -2.45 -10.63
C THR A 154 -15.82 -1.79 -10.96
N ILE A 155 -15.06 -2.35 -11.92
CA ILE A 155 -13.81 -1.76 -12.44
C ILE A 155 -14.03 -0.29 -12.85
N GLU A 156 -15.20 0.04 -13.41
CA GLU A 156 -15.56 1.41 -13.76
C GLU A 156 -15.63 2.36 -12.56
N ASN A 157 -16.18 1.90 -11.43
CA ASN A 157 -16.20 2.68 -10.20
C ASN A 157 -14.79 2.87 -9.62
N LEU A 158 -13.94 1.85 -9.68
CA LEU A 158 -12.53 1.95 -9.28
C LEU A 158 -11.77 2.97 -10.14
N MET A 159 -11.98 2.96 -11.45
CA MET A 159 -11.38 3.94 -12.36
C MET A 159 -11.83 5.37 -12.05
N LYS A 160 -13.14 5.60 -11.84
CA LYS A 160 -13.68 6.92 -11.45
C LYS A 160 -13.09 7.39 -10.12
N MET A 161 -12.85 6.49 -9.18
CA MET A 161 -12.22 6.81 -7.90
C MET A 161 -10.75 7.21 -8.07
N SER A 162 -10.01 6.51 -8.93
CA SER A 162 -8.63 6.85 -9.29
C SER A 162 -8.56 8.23 -9.96
N GLU A 163 -9.41 8.49 -10.94
CA GLU A 163 -9.46 9.79 -11.64
C GLU A 163 -9.75 10.97 -10.71
N ARG A 164 -10.61 10.80 -9.71
CA ARG A 164 -10.88 11.84 -8.71
C ARG A 164 -9.63 12.20 -7.89
N LYS A 165 -8.73 11.27 -7.64
CA LYS A 165 -7.49 11.51 -6.89
C LYS A 165 -6.39 12.11 -7.75
N HIS A 166 -6.28 11.67 -9.00
CA HIS A 166 -5.14 11.98 -9.89
C HIS A 166 -5.51 12.86 -11.09
N GLY A 167 -6.76 13.21 -11.26
CA GLY A 167 -7.19 14.14 -12.33
C GLY A 167 -7.23 13.53 -13.74
N GLY A 168 -7.22 12.19 -13.85
CA GLY A 168 -7.29 11.48 -15.14
C GLY A 168 -5.98 11.44 -15.92
N LYS A 169 -5.93 10.58 -16.93
CA LYS A 169 -4.73 10.29 -17.75
C LYS A 169 -4.15 11.51 -18.47
N ASP A 170 -4.97 12.52 -18.74
CA ASP A 170 -4.58 13.71 -19.49
C ASP A 170 -4.18 14.92 -18.63
N LEU A 171 -4.21 14.79 -17.27
CA LEU A 171 -3.93 15.92 -16.38
C LEU A 171 -2.54 16.52 -16.63
N ALA A 172 -1.51 15.68 -16.73
CA ALA A 172 -0.14 16.14 -16.98
C ALA A 172 0.00 16.88 -18.32
N LYS A 173 -0.75 16.46 -19.34
CA LYS A 173 -0.78 17.12 -20.65
C LYS A 173 -1.50 18.48 -20.57
N LYS A 174 -2.64 18.55 -19.87
CA LYS A 174 -3.36 19.80 -19.63
C LYS A 174 -2.52 20.81 -18.87
N LEU A 175 -1.90 20.40 -17.75
CA LEU A 175 -1.05 21.29 -16.95
C LEU A 175 0.17 21.81 -17.72
N ARG A 176 0.77 21.00 -18.62
CA ARG A 176 1.85 21.47 -19.48
C ARG A 176 1.41 22.48 -20.51
N GLN A 177 0.17 22.37 -21.03
CA GLN A 177 -0.40 23.32 -21.98
C GLN A 177 -0.78 24.64 -21.32
N GLU A 178 -1.21 24.64 -20.05
CA GLU A 178 -1.54 25.84 -19.28
C GLU A 178 -0.30 26.59 -18.78
N ALA A 179 0.87 25.93 -18.70
CA ALA A 179 2.13 26.51 -18.27
C ALA A 179 2.98 27.12 -19.42
N THR A 180 2.48 27.07 -20.64
CA THR A 180 3.12 27.63 -21.87
C THR A 180 2.38 28.83 -22.36
#